data_2e903de136e42503457120792ea1a369
#
_entry.id   2e903de136e42503457120792ea1a369
#
_cell.length_a   1.000
_cell.length_b   1.000
_cell.length_c   1.000
_cell.angle_alpha   90.00
_cell.angle_beta   90.00
_cell.angle_gamma   90.00
#
_symmetry.space_group_name_H-M   'P 1'
#
loop_
_entity.id
_entity.type
_entity.pdbx_description
1 polymer ?
#
loop_
_entity_poly.entity_id
_entity_poly.type
_entity_poly.pdbx_seq_one_letter_code
_entity_poly.pdbx_strand_id
1 'polypeptide(L)'
;MKKPHPILAYLLPQPRDILFIGVFFSMVFGGTKLFNNDGDLGRHITIGNYILDTGTIPTYDIFSHTMVGERLVLHEWLSQVIFALAHRVMGLSGDVFIAALLGALTILIVYEELIKRGNFRLVALFVATLVTVVSSVHWLARPHMFTFFFVVLWTYGLERFYKNESKSSWYFPVLMLIWVNTHGAFIAGFVVLGTYIVDWIWEFLQGRGSKEMGKQLFLIGLLSFAVTFINPSGVYLWGTSVGYVSNEFMTSHTVEYLSPDFHEKD
;
A
#
# COMPACT_ATOMS: atom_id res chain seq x y z
N MET A 1 25.29 -26.58 23.30
CA MET A 1 23.83 -26.44 23.59
C MET A 1 23.08 -27.47 22.78
N LYS A 2 22.24 -28.31 23.40
CA LYS A 2 21.40 -29.29 22.66
C LYS A 2 20.41 -28.55 21.79
N LYS A 3 20.31 -28.95 20.51
CA LYS A 3 19.27 -28.39 19.59
C LYS A 3 17.89 -28.67 20.23
N PRO A 4 16.99 -27.68 20.32
CA PRO A 4 15.66 -27.90 20.83
C PRO A 4 14.92 -28.96 19.99
N HIS A 5 14.00 -29.68 20.61
CA HIS A 5 13.15 -30.65 19.89
C HIS A 5 12.44 -29.95 18.74
N PRO A 6 12.34 -30.52 17.52
CA PRO A 6 11.83 -29.83 16.34
C PRO A 6 10.44 -29.22 16.54
N ILE A 7 9.57 -29.85 17.32
CA ILE A 7 8.25 -29.32 17.68
C ILE A 7 8.35 -28.07 18.56
N LEU A 8 9.28 -28.08 19.57
CA LEU A 8 9.51 -26.91 20.43
C LEU A 8 10.10 -25.73 19.66
N ALA A 9 10.96 -25.99 18.69
CA ALA A 9 11.51 -24.94 17.82
C ALA A 9 10.44 -24.24 16.96
N TYR A 10 9.36 -24.95 16.63
CA TYR A 10 8.20 -24.40 15.91
C TYR A 10 7.25 -23.59 16.82
N LEU A 11 7.16 -23.94 18.09
CA LEU A 11 6.28 -23.28 19.06
C LEU A 11 6.93 -22.08 19.74
N LEU A 12 8.26 -21.94 19.68
CA LEU A 12 8.94 -20.79 20.27
C LEU A 12 8.80 -19.57 19.34
N PRO A 13 8.24 -18.44 19.82
CA PRO A 13 8.08 -17.25 19.02
C PRO A 13 9.45 -16.73 18.57
N GLN A 14 9.56 -16.45 17.29
CA GLN A 14 10.73 -15.80 16.71
C GLN A 14 10.58 -14.27 16.83
N PRO A 15 11.66 -13.49 16.72
CA PRO A 15 11.58 -12.03 16.76
C PRO A 15 10.58 -11.44 15.75
N ARG A 16 10.43 -12.06 14.58
CA ARG A 16 9.43 -11.68 13.57
C ARG A 16 8.00 -11.86 14.07
N ASP A 17 7.73 -12.92 14.83
CA ASP A 17 6.38 -13.21 15.33
C ASP A 17 6.02 -12.21 16.43
N ILE A 18 7.00 -11.90 17.30
CA ILE A 18 6.84 -10.87 18.35
C ILE A 18 6.63 -9.48 17.73
N LEU A 19 7.38 -9.14 16.68
CA LEU A 19 7.23 -7.88 15.96
C LEU A 19 5.85 -7.77 15.33
N PHE A 20 5.42 -8.80 14.58
CA PHE A 20 4.09 -8.83 13.95
C PHE A 20 2.98 -8.68 15.00
N ILE A 21 3.02 -9.50 16.06
CA ILE A 21 2.03 -9.48 17.15
C ILE A 21 2.03 -8.10 17.84
N GLY A 22 3.22 -7.56 18.12
CA GLY A 22 3.37 -6.27 18.79
C GLY A 22 2.78 -5.12 17.95
N VAL A 23 3.08 -5.06 16.66
CA VAL A 23 2.52 -4.05 15.75
C VAL A 23 1.01 -4.23 15.59
N PHE A 24 0.55 -5.46 15.34
CA PHE A 24 -0.87 -5.77 15.16
C PHE A 24 -1.69 -5.34 16.39
N PHE A 25 -1.30 -5.79 17.58
CA PHE A 25 -2.04 -5.46 18.79
C PHE A 25 -1.89 -3.99 19.21
N SER A 26 -0.76 -3.32 18.93
CA SER A 26 -0.64 -1.88 19.17
C SER A 26 -1.67 -1.08 18.37
N MET A 27 -1.94 -1.49 17.12
CA MET A 27 -3.00 -0.89 16.30
C MET A 27 -4.39 -1.24 16.82
N VAL A 28 -4.64 -2.52 17.17
CA VAL A 28 -5.94 -2.96 17.71
C VAL A 28 -6.28 -2.23 19.00
N PHE A 29 -5.34 -2.11 19.95
CA PHE A 29 -5.56 -1.39 21.21
C PHE A 29 -5.62 0.14 21.02
N GLY A 30 -4.95 0.67 20.00
CA GLY A 30 -5.05 2.07 19.59
C GLY A 30 -6.26 2.36 18.70
N GLY A 31 -7.18 1.40 18.52
CA GLY A 31 -8.22 1.39 17.49
C GLY A 31 -9.05 2.68 17.38
N THR A 32 -9.37 3.35 18.50
CA THR A 32 -10.08 4.64 18.49
C THR A 32 -9.28 5.73 17.80
N LYS A 33 -7.94 5.71 17.88
CA LYS A 33 -7.07 6.67 17.19
C LYS A 33 -7.08 6.49 15.68
N LEU A 34 -7.36 5.28 15.19
CA LEU A 34 -7.46 4.98 13.75
C LEU A 34 -8.68 5.63 13.10
N PHE A 35 -9.62 6.14 13.89
CA PHE A 35 -10.85 6.79 13.44
C PHE A 35 -10.91 8.28 13.76
N ASN A 36 -10.18 8.75 14.78
CA ASN A 36 -10.40 10.08 15.40
C ASN A 36 -10.14 11.27 14.49
N ASN A 37 -9.37 11.13 13.43
CA ASN A 37 -9.06 12.21 12.50
C ASN A 37 -9.55 11.92 11.08
N ASP A 38 -10.49 10.97 10.92
CA ASP A 38 -10.87 10.50 9.60
C ASP A 38 -12.39 10.49 9.39
N GLY A 39 -12.85 11.48 8.64
CA GLY A 39 -14.25 11.52 8.17
C GLY A 39 -14.55 10.58 7.00
N ASP A 40 -13.54 9.98 6.36
CA ASP A 40 -13.71 9.23 5.12
C ASP A 40 -14.14 7.78 5.32
N LEU A 41 -13.89 7.17 6.48
CA LEU A 41 -14.23 5.76 6.70
C LEU A 41 -15.71 5.48 6.47
N GLY A 42 -16.59 6.37 6.92
CA GLY A 42 -18.04 6.25 6.69
C GLY A 42 -18.39 6.21 5.21
N ARG A 43 -17.74 7.03 4.40
CA ARG A 43 -17.88 7.03 2.93
C ARG A 43 -17.42 5.71 2.33
N HIS A 44 -16.27 5.19 2.75
CA HIS A 44 -15.75 3.92 2.23
C HIS A 44 -16.68 2.75 2.55
N ILE A 45 -17.18 2.66 3.78
CA ILE A 45 -18.14 1.63 4.18
C ILE A 45 -19.46 1.77 3.41
N THR A 46 -19.97 2.99 3.23
CA THR A 46 -21.24 3.26 2.52
C THR A 46 -21.15 2.83 1.06
N ILE A 47 -20.10 3.25 0.36
CA ILE A 47 -19.89 2.89 -1.05
C ILE A 47 -19.67 1.37 -1.19
N GLY A 48 -18.84 0.79 -0.31
CA GLY A 48 -18.59 -0.64 -0.30
C GLY A 48 -19.87 -1.46 -0.08
N ASN A 49 -20.73 -1.02 0.86
CA ASN A 49 -22.03 -1.65 1.08
C ASN A 49 -22.94 -1.53 -0.14
N TYR A 50 -22.98 -0.37 -0.79
CA TYR A 50 -23.75 -0.20 -2.02
C TYR A 50 -23.31 -1.20 -3.09
N ILE A 51 -21.99 -1.35 -3.30
CA ILE A 51 -21.45 -2.31 -4.28
C ILE A 51 -21.82 -3.74 -3.92
N LEU A 52 -21.75 -4.11 -2.64
CA LEU A 52 -22.10 -5.45 -2.15
C LEU A 52 -23.59 -5.75 -2.30
N ASP A 53 -24.47 -4.77 -2.09
CA ASP A 53 -25.92 -4.94 -2.13
C ASP A 53 -26.47 -4.93 -3.56
N THR A 54 -25.86 -4.14 -4.44
CA THR A 54 -26.33 -3.99 -5.84
C THR A 54 -25.58 -4.83 -6.85
N GLY A 55 -24.36 -5.30 -6.51
CA GLY A 55 -23.44 -5.93 -7.45
C GLY A 55 -22.89 -4.98 -8.52
N THR A 56 -23.06 -3.67 -8.37
CA THR A 56 -22.66 -2.66 -9.35
C THR A 56 -21.74 -1.62 -8.76
N ILE A 57 -20.73 -1.20 -9.52
CA ILE A 57 -19.81 -0.12 -9.12
C ILE A 57 -20.37 1.18 -9.74
N PRO A 58 -20.77 2.18 -8.92
CA PRO A 58 -21.34 3.41 -9.45
C PRO A 58 -20.28 4.24 -10.19
N THR A 59 -20.63 4.72 -11.36
CA THR A 59 -19.79 5.60 -12.20
C THR A 59 -20.27 7.06 -12.20
N TYR A 60 -21.40 7.30 -11.54
CA TYR A 60 -21.97 8.63 -11.32
C TYR A 60 -22.25 8.79 -9.83
N ASP A 61 -22.14 10.03 -9.35
CA ASP A 61 -22.38 10.35 -7.95
C ASP A 61 -23.86 10.22 -7.61
N ILE A 62 -24.16 9.33 -6.69
CA ILE A 62 -25.48 9.07 -6.10
C ILE A 62 -25.48 9.31 -4.58
N PHE A 63 -24.37 9.74 -4.01
CA PHE A 63 -24.16 9.85 -2.57
C PHE A 63 -24.09 11.29 -2.08
N SER A 64 -23.55 12.22 -2.87
CA SER A 64 -23.42 13.61 -2.45
C SER A 64 -24.70 14.39 -2.69
N HIS A 65 -24.84 15.51 -1.98
CA HIS A 65 -25.97 16.41 -2.14
C HIS A 65 -25.79 17.39 -3.31
N THR A 66 -24.56 17.80 -3.57
CA THR A 66 -24.24 18.88 -4.51
C THR A 66 -23.80 18.40 -5.89
N MET A 67 -23.36 17.14 -6.01
CA MET A 67 -22.73 16.58 -7.21
C MET A 67 -23.51 15.38 -7.77
N VAL A 68 -24.79 15.25 -7.42
CA VAL A 68 -25.64 14.15 -7.90
C VAL A 68 -25.67 14.11 -9.42
N GLY A 69 -25.35 12.94 -9.99
CA GLY A 69 -25.33 12.72 -11.44
C GLY A 69 -24.01 13.09 -12.13
N GLU A 70 -23.07 13.74 -11.44
CA GLU A 70 -21.73 13.96 -11.97
C GLU A 70 -20.92 12.67 -12.02
N ARG A 71 -19.91 12.64 -12.87
CA ARG A 71 -19.05 11.45 -13.00
C ARG A 71 -18.27 11.19 -11.72
N LEU A 72 -18.40 9.97 -11.21
CA LEU A 72 -17.69 9.49 -10.04
C LEU A 72 -16.55 8.54 -10.45
N VAL A 73 -15.31 8.89 -10.10
CA VAL A 73 -14.14 8.05 -10.33
C VAL A 73 -13.81 7.29 -9.04
N LEU A 74 -14.23 6.03 -8.97
CA LEU A 74 -13.98 5.17 -7.81
C LEU A 74 -12.68 4.37 -8.01
N HIS A 75 -11.55 4.98 -7.65
CA HIS A 75 -10.23 4.33 -7.71
C HIS A 75 -9.95 3.41 -6.50
N GLU A 76 -10.82 3.43 -5.49
CA GLU A 76 -10.68 2.69 -4.22
C GLU A 76 -11.79 1.64 -4.03
N TRP A 77 -12.54 1.30 -5.08
CA TRP A 77 -13.72 0.46 -4.98
C TRP A 77 -13.46 -0.90 -4.31
N LEU A 78 -12.29 -1.51 -4.60
CA LEU A 78 -11.95 -2.82 -4.05
C LEU A 78 -11.65 -2.75 -2.55
N SER A 79 -10.91 -1.74 -2.09
CA SER A 79 -10.67 -1.53 -0.66
C SER A 79 -11.96 -1.15 0.09
N GLN A 80 -12.86 -0.38 -0.54
CA GLN A 80 -14.17 -0.05 0.01
C GLN A 80 -15.02 -1.31 0.23
N VAL A 81 -15.02 -2.24 -0.73
CA VAL A 81 -15.67 -3.54 -0.58
C VAL A 81 -15.03 -4.37 0.54
N ILE A 82 -13.70 -4.39 0.65
CA ILE A 82 -13.00 -5.12 1.72
C ILE A 82 -13.36 -4.55 3.10
N PHE A 83 -13.33 -3.21 3.28
CA PHE A 83 -13.73 -2.57 4.52
C PHE A 83 -15.21 -2.84 4.83
N ALA A 84 -16.11 -2.69 3.87
CA ALA A 84 -17.54 -2.96 4.07
C ALA A 84 -17.81 -4.43 4.46
N LEU A 85 -17.11 -5.40 3.88
CA LEU A 85 -17.21 -6.81 4.28
C LEU A 85 -16.73 -7.02 5.72
N ALA A 86 -15.57 -6.47 6.08
CA ALA A 86 -15.05 -6.55 7.44
C ALA A 86 -16.00 -5.89 8.44
N HIS A 87 -16.56 -4.73 8.07
CA HIS A 87 -17.56 -4.02 8.87
C HIS A 87 -18.84 -4.82 9.06
N ARG A 88 -19.35 -5.49 8.03
CA ARG A 88 -20.56 -6.36 8.14
C ARG A 88 -20.35 -7.51 9.13
N VAL A 89 -19.13 -8.04 9.21
CA VAL A 89 -18.82 -9.19 10.08
C VAL A 89 -18.51 -8.77 11.52
N MET A 90 -17.77 -7.67 11.72
CA MET A 90 -17.17 -7.30 13.00
C MET A 90 -17.43 -5.83 13.40
N GLY A 91 -18.22 -5.08 12.65
CA GLY A 91 -18.39 -3.64 12.86
C GLY A 91 -17.08 -2.88 12.73
N LEU A 92 -16.90 -1.78 13.44
CA LEU A 92 -15.67 -0.98 13.44
C LEU A 92 -14.41 -1.79 13.82
N SER A 93 -14.57 -2.86 14.61
CA SER A 93 -13.43 -3.75 14.93
C SER A 93 -12.89 -4.47 13.69
N GLY A 94 -13.74 -4.75 12.69
CA GLY A 94 -13.34 -5.31 11.42
C GLY A 94 -12.48 -4.33 10.60
N ASP A 95 -12.84 -3.06 10.61
CA ASP A 95 -12.08 -2.02 9.92
C ASP A 95 -10.69 -1.85 10.56
N VAL A 96 -10.62 -1.82 11.90
CA VAL A 96 -9.35 -1.84 12.65
C VAL A 96 -8.53 -3.09 12.33
N PHE A 97 -9.18 -4.26 12.28
CA PHE A 97 -8.50 -5.52 11.97
C PHE A 97 -7.81 -5.47 10.61
N ILE A 98 -8.49 -4.99 9.55
CA ILE A 98 -7.89 -4.85 8.22
C ILE A 98 -6.68 -3.91 8.25
N ALA A 99 -6.82 -2.73 8.85
CA ALA A 99 -5.73 -1.77 8.97
C ALA A 99 -4.54 -2.35 9.75
N ALA A 100 -4.80 -2.99 10.90
CA ALA A 100 -3.78 -3.61 11.75
C ALA A 100 -3.06 -4.76 11.03
N LEU A 101 -3.80 -5.58 10.28
CA LEU A 101 -3.23 -6.67 9.50
C LEU A 101 -2.28 -6.14 8.42
N LEU A 102 -2.72 -5.13 7.64
CA LEU A 102 -1.90 -4.51 6.60
C LEU A 102 -0.65 -3.85 7.19
N GLY A 103 -0.79 -3.09 8.28
CA GLY A 103 0.33 -2.46 8.97
C GLY A 103 1.35 -3.49 9.49
N ALA A 104 0.87 -4.51 10.20
CA ALA A 104 1.73 -5.56 10.74
C ALA A 104 2.45 -6.37 9.64
N LEU A 105 1.76 -6.70 8.55
CA LEU A 105 2.36 -7.38 7.40
C LEU A 105 3.41 -6.50 6.70
N THR A 106 3.15 -5.21 6.56
CA THR A 106 4.11 -4.25 5.98
C THR A 106 5.41 -4.24 6.77
N ILE A 107 5.33 -4.10 8.09
CA ILE A 107 6.51 -4.09 8.97
C ILE A 107 7.21 -5.45 9.00
N LEU A 108 6.45 -6.54 8.99
CA LEU A 108 7.02 -7.89 8.90
C LEU A 108 7.87 -8.08 7.63
N ILE A 109 7.36 -7.62 6.47
CA ILE A 109 8.10 -7.73 5.20
C ILE A 109 9.37 -6.89 5.24
N VAL A 110 9.32 -5.67 5.79
CA VAL A 110 10.53 -4.84 5.99
C VAL A 110 11.55 -5.56 6.86
N TYR A 111 11.13 -6.13 7.98
CA TYR A 111 12.03 -6.89 8.86
C TYR A 111 12.65 -8.09 8.15
N GLU A 112 11.84 -8.91 7.47
CA GLU A 112 12.31 -10.10 6.76
C GLU A 112 13.31 -9.74 5.64
N GLU A 113 13.08 -8.63 4.95
CA GLU A 113 14.01 -8.15 3.92
C GLU A 113 15.36 -7.75 4.53
N LEU A 114 15.36 -7.05 5.66
CA LEU A 114 16.58 -6.68 6.37
C LEU A 114 17.37 -7.93 6.81
N ILE A 115 16.69 -8.97 7.30
CA ILE A 115 17.32 -10.23 7.68
C ILE A 115 17.93 -10.94 6.47
N LYS A 116 17.20 -11.01 5.34
CA LYS A 116 17.69 -11.65 4.11
C LYS A 116 18.90 -10.94 3.52
N ARG A 117 19.05 -9.64 3.76
CA ARG A 117 20.24 -8.85 3.38
C ARG A 117 21.44 -9.08 4.31
N GLY A 118 21.33 -9.99 5.27
CA GLY A 118 22.44 -10.34 6.18
C GLY A 118 22.59 -9.41 7.37
N ASN A 119 21.60 -8.56 7.67
CA ASN A 119 21.66 -7.70 8.84
C ASN A 119 21.52 -8.52 10.15
N PHE A 120 22.18 -8.05 11.20
CA PHE A 120 21.98 -8.61 12.54
C PHE A 120 20.53 -8.42 12.99
N ARG A 121 19.97 -9.45 13.64
CA ARG A 121 18.57 -9.47 14.09
C ARG A 121 18.18 -8.25 14.93
N LEU A 122 19.07 -7.79 15.82
CA LEU A 122 18.82 -6.61 16.65
C LEU A 122 18.77 -5.33 15.83
N VAL A 123 19.65 -5.19 14.82
CA VAL A 123 19.64 -4.04 13.90
C VAL A 123 18.36 -4.05 13.06
N ALA A 124 17.99 -5.21 12.52
CA ALA A 124 16.75 -5.35 11.74
C ALA A 124 15.51 -5.03 12.60
N LEU A 125 15.48 -5.49 13.86
CA LEU A 125 14.40 -5.19 14.80
C LEU A 125 14.34 -3.68 15.11
N PHE A 126 15.49 -3.07 15.39
CA PHE A 126 15.57 -1.62 15.66
C PHE A 126 15.06 -0.80 14.48
N VAL A 127 15.53 -1.09 13.25
CA VAL A 127 15.08 -0.40 12.04
C VAL A 127 13.58 -0.62 11.80
N ALA A 128 13.08 -1.86 11.92
CA ALA A 128 11.65 -2.14 11.76
C ALA A 128 10.80 -1.41 12.80
N THR A 129 11.26 -1.31 14.06
CA THR A 129 10.60 -0.52 15.10
C THR A 129 10.60 0.97 14.77
N LEU A 130 11.72 1.51 14.28
CA LEU A 130 11.82 2.90 13.87
C LEU A 130 10.85 3.21 12.71
N VAL A 131 10.80 2.32 11.69
CA VAL A 131 9.83 2.44 10.59
C VAL A 131 8.40 2.39 11.12
N THR A 132 8.11 1.52 12.10
CA THR A 132 6.80 1.44 12.77
C THR A 132 6.43 2.78 13.41
N VAL A 133 7.32 3.35 14.21
CA VAL A 133 7.07 4.63 14.92
C VAL A 133 6.84 5.76 13.92
N VAL A 134 7.71 5.90 12.91
CA VAL A 134 7.61 6.97 11.91
C VAL A 134 6.34 6.83 11.06
N SER A 135 6.00 5.61 10.61
CA SER A 135 4.82 5.40 9.78
C SER A 135 3.50 5.46 10.56
N SER A 136 3.54 5.27 11.89
CA SER A 136 2.33 5.23 12.73
C SER A 136 1.54 6.54 12.73
N VAL A 137 2.17 7.66 12.39
CA VAL A 137 1.51 8.98 12.23
C VAL A 137 0.41 8.92 11.16
N HIS A 138 0.58 8.06 10.15
CA HIS A 138 -0.37 7.89 9.05
C HIS A 138 -1.20 6.60 9.15
N TRP A 139 -1.23 5.93 10.30
CA TRP A 139 -2.03 4.72 10.45
C TRP A 139 -3.48 5.05 10.76
N LEU A 140 -4.31 4.98 9.73
CA LEU A 140 -5.76 5.15 9.80
C LEU A 140 -6.44 3.94 9.16
N ALA A 141 -7.68 3.67 9.52
CA ALA A 141 -8.49 2.61 8.89
C ALA A 141 -9.02 3.09 7.52
N ARG A 142 -8.11 3.31 6.58
CA ARG A 142 -8.37 3.89 5.24
C ARG A 142 -7.68 3.08 4.14
N PRO A 143 -8.11 3.25 2.88
CA PRO A 143 -7.51 2.61 1.70
C PRO A 143 -5.99 2.81 1.53
N HIS A 144 -5.41 3.91 2.03
CA HIS A 144 -3.97 4.16 1.91
C HIS A 144 -3.11 3.10 2.62
N MET A 145 -3.65 2.38 3.61
CA MET A 145 -2.95 1.25 4.25
C MET A 145 -2.59 0.14 3.24
N PHE A 146 -3.39 -0.05 2.20
CA PHE A 146 -3.02 -0.94 1.09
C PHE A 146 -1.79 -0.44 0.34
N THR A 147 -1.63 0.87 0.18
CA THR A 147 -0.43 1.44 -0.47
C THR A 147 0.83 1.17 0.35
N PHE A 148 0.82 1.30 1.68
CA PHE A 148 1.97 0.93 2.50
C PHE A 148 2.39 -0.52 2.28
N PHE A 149 1.41 -1.42 2.21
CA PHE A 149 1.66 -2.82 1.96
C PHE A 149 2.19 -3.07 0.54
N PHE A 150 1.55 -2.50 -0.49
CA PHE A 150 1.92 -2.74 -1.88
C PHE A 150 3.24 -2.08 -2.26
N VAL A 151 3.57 -0.90 -1.75
CA VAL A 151 4.86 -0.25 -2.07
C VAL A 151 6.02 -1.08 -1.55
N VAL A 152 5.89 -1.70 -0.38
CA VAL A 152 6.92 -2.59 0.18
C VAL A 152 7.05 -3.86 -0.65
N LEU A 153 5.92 -4.51 -1.00
CA LEU A 153 5.92 -5.68 -1.88
C LEU A 153 6.51 -5.38 -3.26
N TRP A 154 6.15 -4.24 -3.83
CA TRP A 154 6.64 -3.79 -5.13
C TRP A 154 8.14 -3.56 -5.11
N THR A 155 8.63 -2.79 -4.14
CA THR A 155 10.06 -2.50 -3.99
C THR A 155 10.86 -3.77 -3.73
N TYR A 156 10.38 -4.64 -2.84
CA TYR A 156 10.99 -5.93 -2.56
C TYR A 156 11.06 -6.84 -3.81
N GLY A 157 9.95 -6.88 -4.55
CA GLY A 157 9.90 -7.63 -5.82
C GLY A 157 10.91 -7.11 -6.84
N LEU A 158 10.96 -5.78 -7.06
CA LEU A 158 11.88 -5.13 -8.00
C LEU A 158 13.33 -5.36 -7.60
N GLU A 159 13.66 -5.23 -6.33
CA GLU A 159 15.00 -5.46 -5.82
C GLU A 159 15.49 -6.89 -6.12
N ARG A 160 14.67 -7.89 -5.81
CA ARG A 160 14.98 -9.29 -6.10
C ARG A 160 15.06 -9.57 -7.59
N PHE A 161 14.18 -8.97 -8.37
CA PHE A 161 14.18 -9.11 -9.82
C PHE A 161 15.45 -8.48 -10.41
N TYR A 162 15.76 -7.26 -10.02
CA TYR A 162 16.94 -6.52 -10.51
C TYR A 162 18.27 -7.21 -10.16
N LYS A 163 18.35 -7.85 -8.99
CA LYS A 163 19.49 -8.68 -8.57
C LYS A 163 19.51 -10.08 -9.16
N ASN A 164 18.60 -10.41 -10.07
CA ASN A 164 18.45 -11.75 -10.66
C ASN A 164 18.17 -12.88 -9.62
N GLU A 165 17.65 -12.54 -8.45
CA GLU A 165 17.20 -13.49 -7.42
C GLU A 165 15.80 -14.06 -7.72
N SER A 166 15.05 -13.38 -8.59
CA SER A 166 13.74 -13.80 -9.10
C SER A 166 13.66 -13.53 -10.60
N LYS A 167 13.06 -14.47 -11.34
CA LYS A 167 12.81 -14.31 -12.78
C LYS A 167 11.33 -13.98 -13.09
N SER A 168 10.51 -13.86 -12.08
CA SER A 168 9.05 -13.71 -12.25
C SER A 168 8.68 -12.25 -12.49
N SER A 169 8.53 -11.87 -13.75
CA SER A 169 8.12 -10.52 -14.15
C SER A 169 6.59 -10.33 -14.14
N TRP A 170 5.79 -11.41 -14.30
CA TRP A 170 4.32 -11.35 -14.31
C TRP A 170 3.72 -10.94 -12.96
N TYR A 171 4.48 -11.08 -11.88
CA TYR A 171 4.09 -10.64 -10.54
C TYR A 171 3.71 -9.15 -10.50
N PHE A 172 4.45 -8.30 -11.20
CA PHE A 172 4.28 -6.85 -11.16
C PHE A 172 2.95 -6.36 -11.75
N PRO A 173 2.55 -6.74 -12.98
CA PRO A 173 1.25 -6.32 -13.49
C PRO A 173 0.08 -6.86 -12.64
N VAL A 174 0.19 -8.06 -12.07
CA VAL A 174 -0.85 -8.59 -11.17
C VAL A 174 -0.94 -7.77 -9.88
N LEU A 175 0.21 -7.44 -9.26
CA LEU A 175 0.24 -6.59 -8.07
C LEU A 175 -0.31 -5.19 -8.38
N MET A 176 0.08 -4.61 -9.52
CA MET A 176 -0.41 -3.31 -9.97
C MET A 176 -1.92 -3.33 -10.22
N LEU A 177 -2.46 -4.39 -10.81
CA LEU A 177 -3.90 -4.55 -11.04
C LEU A 177 -4.70 -4.50 -9.71
N ILE A 178 -4.18 -5.13 -8.67
CA ILE A 178 -4.82 -5.07 -7.35
C ILE A 178 -4.66 -3.67 -6.74
N TRP A 179 -3.47 -3.12 -6.81
CA TRP A 179 -3.15 -1.80 -6.21
C TRP A 179 -3.98 -0.68 -6.80
N VAL A 180 -4.08 -0.59 -8.14
CA VAL A 180 -4.85 0.45 -8.85
C VAL A 180 -6.35 0.44 -8.50
N ASN A 181 -6.88 -0.68 -8.05
CA ASN A 181 -8.28 -0.84 -7.64
C ASN A 181 -8.48 -0.69 -6.13
N THR A 182 -7.40 -0.56 -5.35
CA THR A 182 -7.46 -0.41 -3.89
C THR A 182 -7.12 0.98 -3.40
N HIS A 183 -6.21 1.72 -4.09
CA HIS A 183 -5.84 3.08 -3.68
C HIS A 183 -5.17 3.89 -4.80
N GLY A 184 -5.48 5.18 -4.87
CA GLY A 184 -5.00 6.10 -5.91
C GLY A 184 -3.48 6.32 -5.94
N ALA A 185 -2.76 6.05 -4.85
CA ALA A 185 -1.31 6.19 -4.79
C ALA A 185 -0.53 5.03 -5.46
N PHE A 186 -1.18 4.22 -6.31
CA PHE A 186 -0.50 3.22 -7.17
C PHE A 186 0.60 3.84 -8.06
N ILE A 187 0.52 5.14 -8.32
CA ILE A 187 1.54 5.91 -9.05
C ILE A 187 2.92 5.78 -8.40
N ALA A 188 3.00 5.62 -7.07
CA ALA A 188 4.25 5.39 -6.35
C ALA A 188 5.01 4.15 -6.88
N GLY A 189 4.28 3.13 -7.37
CA GLY A 189 4.89 1.96 -8.00
C GLY A 189 5.66 2.31 -9.27
N PHE A 190 5.15 3.24 -10.09
CA PHE A 190 5.85 3.72 -11.29
C PHE A 190 7.05 4.60 -10.93
N VAL A 191 6.94 5.42 -9.88
CA VAL A 191 8.08 6.22 -9.39
C VAL A 191 9.21 5.29 -8.95
N VAL A 192 8.90 4.26 -8.15
CA VAL A 192 9.90 3.26 -7.73
C VAL A 192 10.48 2.52 -8.92
N LEU A 193 9.66 2.05 -9.87
CA LEU A 193 10.16 1.42 -11.10
C LEU A 193 11.08 2.36 -11.89
N GLY A 194 10.74 3.64 -11.95
CA GLY A 194 11.54 4.68 -12.58
C GLY A 194 12.95 4.77 -12.01
N THR A 195 13.12 4.61 -10.69
CA THR A 195 14.46 4.62 -10.08
C THR A 195 15.31 3.45 -10.54
N TYR A 196 14.75 2.25 -10.68
CA TYR A 196 15.46 1.08 -11.23
C TYR A 196 15.79 1.24 -12.71
N ILE A 197 14.90 1.89 -13.49
CA ILE A 197 15.19 2.19 -14.90
C ILE A 197 16.34 3.21 -15.01
N VAL A 198 16.36 4.24 -14.18
CA VAL A 198 17.45 5.23 -14.16
C VAL A 198 18.78 4.57 -13.80
N ASP A 199 18.80 3.71 -12.77
CA ASP A 199 19.99 2.95 -12.39
C ASP A 199 20.44 2.01 -13.52
N TRP A 200 19.51 1.28 -14.15
CA TRP A 200 19.83 0.45 -15.32
C TRP A 200 20.41 1.27 -16.48
N ILE A 201 19.85 2.45 -16.79
CA ILE A 201 20.40 3.33 -17.84
C ILE A 201 21.83 3.72 -17.51
N TRP A 202 22.08 4.10 -16.25
CA TRP A 202 23.43 4.45 -15.78
C TRP A 202 24.42 3.31 -15.96
N GLU A 203 24.07 2.11 -15.50
CA GLU A 203 24.90 0.91 -15.67
C GLU A 203 25.09 0.54 -17.14
N PHE A 204 24.05 0.69 -17.97
CA PHE A 204 24.12 0.40 -19.41
C PHE A 204 25.07 1.36 -20.14
N LEU A 205 25.03 2.65 -19.83
CA LEU A 205 25.95 3.65 -20.41
C LEU A 205 27.40 3.40 -20.02
N GLN A 206 27.64 2.76 -18.87
CA GLN A 206 28.96 2.35 -18.43
C GLN A 206 29.41 0.98 -18.99
N GLY A 207 28.62 0.36 -19.85
CA GLY A 207 28.90 -0.94 -20.43
C GLY A 207 28.68 -2.14 -19.50
N ARG A 208 28.05 -1.93 -18.31
CA ARG A 208 27.79 -2.98 -17.33
C ARG A 208 26.33 -3.47 -17.37
N GLY A 209 25.42 -2.66 -17.89
CA GLY A 209 24.00 -2.97 -17.94
C GLY A 209 23.62 -3.99 -19.01
N SER A 210 22.77 -4.96 -18.68
CA SER A 210 22.24 -5.95 -19.61
C SER A 210 21.09 -5.37 -20.45
N LYS A 211 21.11 -5.59 -21.77
CA LYS A 211 19.99 -5.26 -22.67
C LYS A 211 18.71 -6.01 -22.29
N GLU A 212 18.86 -7.24 -21.83
CA GLU A 212 17.73 -8.08 -21.43
C GLU A 212 17.04 -7.51 -20.18
N MET A 213 17.80 -7.03 -19.19
CA MET A 213 17.24 -6.35 -18.02
C MET A 213 16.43 -5.11 -18.42
N GLY A 214 16.96 -4.29 -19.34
CA GLY A 214 16.23 -3.12 -19.83
C GLY A 214 14.92 -3.47 -20.52
N LYS A 215 14.91 -4.51 -21.38
CA LYS A 215 13.66 -5.00 -22.00
C LYS A 215 12.66 -5.46 -20.97
N GLN A 216 13.10 -6.16 -19.94
CA GLN A 216 12.22 -6.69 -18.90
C GLN A 216 11.66 -5.57 -18.02
N LEU A 217 12.46 -4.58 -17.61
CA LEU A 217 11.98 -3.39 -16.88
C LEU A 217 10.95 -2.61 -17.71
N PHE A 218 11.22 -2.43 -19.02
CA PHE A 218 10.25 -1.80 -19.93
C PHE A 218 8.97 -2.61 -20.03
N LEU A 219 9.05 -3.93 -20.17
CA LEU A 219 7.87 -4.81 -20.24
C LEU A 219 7.06 -4.77 -18.94
N ILE A 220 7.72 -4.80 -17.78
CA ILE A 220 7.07 -4.61 -16.46
C ILE A 220 6.30 -3.28 -16.45
N GLY A 221 6.95 -2.18 -16.85
CA GLY A 221 6.33 -0.86 -16.90
C GLY A 221 5.13 -0.82 -17.84
N LEU A 222 5.29 -1.33 -19.06
CA LEU A 222 4.24 -1.34 -20.09
C LEU A 222 3.03 -2.18 -19.64
N LEU A 223 3.25 -3.40 -19.15
CA LEU A 223 2.17 -4.27 -18.71
C LEU A 223 1.50 -3.71 -17.44
N SER A 224 2.29 -3.18 -16.50
CA SER A 224 1.76 -2.54 -15.30
C SER A 224 0.93 -1.30 -15.66
N PHE A 225 1.35 -0.52 -16.63
CA PHE A 225 0.56 0.60 -17.15
C PHE A 225 -0.72 0.13 -17.83
N ALA A 226 -0.64 -0.89 -18.68
CA ALA A 226 -1.81 -1.42 -19.39
C ALA A 226 -2.90 -1.92 -18.42
N VAL A 227 -2.54 -2.61 -17.33
CA VAL A 227 -3.52 -3.11 -16.37
C VAL A 227 -4.17 -2.01 -15.53
N THR A 228 -3.61 -0.78 -15.48
CA THR A 228 -4.27 0.33 -14.79
C THR A 228 -5.59 0.75 -15.45
N PHE A 229 -5.79 0.41 -16.72
CA PHE A 229 -7.05 0.63 -17.41
C PHE A 229 -8.12 -0.43 -17.09
N ILE A 230 -7.74 -1.50 -16.39
CA ILE A 230 -8.67 -2.51 -15.84
C ILE A 230 -9.17 -2.02 -14.47
N ASN A 231 -9.81 -0.86 -14.51
CA ASN A 231 -10.50 -0.21 -13.40
C ASN A 231 -11.85 0.27 -13.94
N PRO A 232 -12.93 0.27 -13.16
CA PRO A 232 -14.25 0.73 -13.58
C PRO A 232 -14.27 2.13 -14.21
N SER A 233 -13.32 2.99 -13.81
CA SER A 233 -13.19 4.35 -14.33
C SER A 233 -12.34 4.44 -15.60
N GLY A 234 -11.63 3.38 -15.99
CA GLY A 234 -10.79 3.34 -17.19
C GLY A 234 -9.81 4.50 -17.30
N VAL A 235 -9.82 5.19 -18.42
CA VAL A 235 -8.92 6.34 -18.69
C VAL A 235 -9.14 7.54 -17.75
N TYR A 236 -10.34 7.70 -17.21
CA TYR A 236 -10.67 8.81 -16.29
C TYR A 236 -9.91 8.73 -14.97
N LEU A 237 -9.47 7.52 -14.59
CA LEU A 237 -8.63 7.32 -13.41
C LEU A 237 -7.35 8.18 -13.46
N TRP A 238 -6.66 8.15 -14.59
CA TRP A 238 -5.42 8.93 -14.79
C TRP A 238 -5.68 10.43 -14.76
N GLY A 239 -6.78 10.87 -15.42
CA GLY A 239 -7.20 12.27 -15.38
C GLY A 239 -7.43 12.77 -13.96
N THR A 240 -8.10 11.97 -13.13
CA THR A 240 -8.36 12.30 -11.72
C THR A 240 -7.08 12.27 -10.89
N SER A 241 -6.26 11.23 -11.04
CA SER A 241 -5.02 11.09 -10.25
C SER A 241 -4.01 12.20 -10.53
N VAL A 242 -3.87 12.63 -11.80
CA VAL A 242 -3.04 13.78 -12.16
C VAL A 242 -3.72 15.09 -11.77
N GLY A 243 -5.05 15.17 -11.91
CA GLY A 243 -5.85 16.34 -11.58
C GLY A 243 -5.75 16.73 -10.09
N TYR A 244 -5.69 15.76 -9.18
CA TYR A 244 -5.50 16.03 -7.75
C TYR A 244 -4.21 16.80 -7.48
N VAL A 245 -3.09 16.38 -8.07
CA VAL A 245 -1.78 17.02 -7.86
C VAL A 245 -1.69 18.40 -8.50
N SER A 246 -2.41 18.62 -9.61
CA SER A 246 -2.42 19.89 -10.33
C SER A 246 -3.50 20.88 -9.86
N ASN A 247 -4.39 20.46 -8.95
CA ASN A 247 -5.45 21.32 -8.45
C ASN A 247 -4.94 22.17 -7.27
N GLU A 248 -4.72 23.47 -7.53
CA GLU A 248 -4.20 24.44 -6.56
C GLU A 248 -5.10 24.55 -5.31
N PHE A 249 -6.43 24.49 -5.46
CA PHE A 249 -7.33 24.51 -4.33
C PHE A 249 -7.15 23.29 -3.44
N MET A 250 -7.06 22.08 -4.02
CA MET A 250 -6.86 20.85 -3.26
C MET A 250 -5.50 20.86 -2.55
N THR A 251 -4.43 21.24 -3.25
CA THR A 251 -3.07 21.22 -2.69
C THR A 251 -2.84 22.29 -1.63
N SER A 252 -3.60 23.40 -1.63
CA SER A 252 -3.48 24.47 -0.65
C SER A 252 -4.42 24.37 0.55
N HIS A 253 -5.47 23.53 0.48
CA HIS A 253 -6.49 23.42 1.53
C HIS A 253 -6.58 22.02 2.16
N THR A 254 -5.91 21.03 1.59
CA THR A 254 -5.88 19.67 2.13
C THR A 254 -4.62 19.46 2.94
N VAL A 255 -4.76 19.15 4.23
CA VAL A 255 -3.65 19.06 5.19
C VAL A 255 -2.54 18.10 4.72
N GLU A 256 -2.92 16.99 4.06
CA GLU A 256 -1.98 16.01 3.54
C GLU A 256 -1.03 16.55 2.45
N TYR A 257 -1.37 17.67 1.80
CA TYR A 257 -0.53 18.32 0.78
C TYR A 257 0.27 19.52 1.32
N LEU A 258 -0.04 19.97 2.54
CA LEU A 258 0.68 21.10 3.15
C LEU A 258 2.05 20.63 3.66
N SER A 259 3.02 21.55 3.61
CA SER A 259 4.30 21.32 4.26
C SER A 259 4.13 21.21 5.76
N PRO A 260 4.88 20.32 6.45
CA PRO A 260 4.88 20.29 7.92
C PRO A 260 5.21 21.67 8.49
N ASP A 261 4.39 22.15 9.42
CA ASP A 261 4.69 23.36 10.19
C ASP A 261 5.47 22.98 11.44
N PHE A 262 6.76 23.31 11.45
CA PHE A 262 7.65 23.05 12.60
C PHE A 262 7.53 24.12 13.72
N HIS A 263 6.63 25.09 13.55
CA HIS A 263 6.42 26.20 14.50
C HIS A 263 5.15 26.03 15.32
N GLU A 264 4.21 25.18 14.89
CA GLU A 264 3.07 24.83 15.73
C GLU A 264 3.54 23.88 16.85
N LYS A 265 3.22 24.27 18.09
CA LYS A 265 3.37 23.41 19.26
C LYS A 265 2.06 22.69 19.45
N ASP A 266 2.05 21.38 19.15
CA ASP A 266 0.96 20.47 19.54
C ASP A 266 0.80 20.40 21.08
#